data_4ff5b1cb9edbb722e9bea0fc6d5d6179
#
_entry.id   4ff5b1cb9edbb722e9bea0fc6d5d6179
#
_cell.length_a   1.000
_cell.length_b   1.000
_cell.length_c   1.000
_cell.angle_alpha   90.00
_cell.angle_beta   90.00
_cell.angle_gamma   90.00
#
_symmetry.space_group_name_H-M   'P 1'
#
loop_
_entity.id
_entity.type
_entity.pdbx_description
1 polymer ?
#
loop_
_entity_poly.entity_id
_entity_poly.type
_entity_poly.pdbx_seq_one_letter_code
_entity_poly.pdbx_strand_id
1 'polypeptide(L)'
;MALTHSDDERRLADLGYKQELHRTWSGFSNFAISFSIISILSGCFTTFAQAWNNGGPVAISLGWPVIAALILVIGLCMSELASAFPTSGGIYWWASKLGGVKAGFFTGWLNLIGLVAVTASVGYGVTAYINILLGTFFKGYATSFMGGDFIKQQFMLFLIIMVVATLINLYGHTLLAKMNNVSVWWHVFGSAAIVLVLIFAPAHHASLNWMFTARINNSGFSNHSYWLYVLPLGFLLTQYTITGFDASAHMAEETQGAHMASARGIYKSILYSGIGGYILLMAFLYAANKPDLVNSIDPKVNQFGIGSVIEIIYNALGGGALFKFVMIITTLGQLFCVTACLTSCSRMMFAFSRDGALPGHAKLKKVNSNGVPVNAIIVSSLAGIAITVPALWKSSAGVPTAFYAVVSVAVIALYLAFMIPIFLRLRAGSNFPAGEWNLGSKYKWMCTVAVVEIVAISIYFIMPIAPTGVPGAKGFNWTAVNYAPLITGGALLLLWIWWHLSVKNWFKGPIRNI
;
A
#
# COMPACT_ATOMS: atom_id res chain seq x y z
N MET A 1 -17.68 7.12 27.46
CA MET A 1 -16.92 6.69 28.64
C MET A 1 -15.47 6.56 28.22
N ALA A 2 -14.54 7.32 28.77
CA ALA A 2 -13.11 7.16 28.50
C ALA A 2 -12.69 5.85 29.19
N LEU A 3 -12.28 4.86 28.41
CA LEU A 3 -11.69 3.64 28.95
C LEU A 3 -10.36 4.01 29.60
N THR A 4 -10.14 3.58 30.82
CA THR A 4 -8.87 3.82 31.52
C THR A 4 -7.77 2.93 30.93
N HIS A 5 -6.50 3.32 31.09
CA HIS A 5 -5.36 2.49 30.70
C HIS A 5 -5.47 1.05 31.22
N SER A 6 -6.06 0.87 32.40
CA SER A 6 -6.31 -0.45 33.02
C SER A 6 -7.24 -1.35 32.20
N ASP A 7 -8.22 -0.81 31.49
CA ASP A 7 -9.16 -1.62 30.70
C ASP A 7 -8.52 -2.16 29.42
N ASP A 8 -7.73 -1.35 28.72
CA ASP A 8 -6.96 -1.78 27.54
C ASP A 8 -5.89 -2.84 27.91
N GLU A 9 -5.20 -2.64 29.04
CA GLU A 9 -4.21 -3.61 29.54
C GLU A 9 -4.87 -4.94 29.94
N ARG A 10 -6.05 -4.88 30.58
CA ARG A 10 -6.82 -6.08 30.92
C ARG A 10 -7.25 -6.84 29.68
N ARG A 11 -7.81 -6.15 28.67
CA ARG A 11 -8.19 -6.77 27.38
C ARG A 11 -6.98 -7.43 26.70
N LEU A 12 -5.81 -6.79 26.73
CA LEU A 12 -4.59 -7.35 26.16
C LEU A 12 -4.12 -8.59 26.95
N ALA A 13 -4.22 -8.55 28.28
CA ALA A 13 -3.91 -9.69 29.14
C ALA A 13 -4.87 -10.88 28.89
N ASP A 14 -6.17 -10.63 28.70
CA ASP A 14 -7.14 -11.67 28.32
C ASP A 14 -6.77 -12.36 27.00
N LEU A 15 -6.11 -11.63 26.09
CA LEU A 15 -5.57 -12.18 24.83
C LEU A 15 -4.21 -12.88 25.03
N GLY A 16 -3.61 -12.81 26.22
CA GLY A 16 -2.40 -13.52 26.61
C GLY A 16 -1.12 -12.70 26.56
N TYR A 17 -1.20 -11.37 26.42
CA TYR A 17 -0.02 -10.52 26.27
C TYR A 17 0.12 -9.47 27.37
N LYS A 18 1.36 -9.27 27.81
CA LYS A 18 1.76 -8.13 28.65
C LYS A 18 1.91 -6.89 27.77
N GLN A 19 1.56 -5.72 28.30
CA GLN A 19 1.81 -4.44 27.65
C GLN A 19 3.32 -4.15 27.61
N GLU A 20 3.92 -4.16 26.42
CA GLU A 20 5.35 -3.90 26.22
C GLU A 20 5.59 -2.57 25.48
N LEU A 21 4.64 -2.18 24.60
CA LEU A 21 4.69 -0.92 23.86
C LEU A 21 4.01 0.20 24.63
N HIS A 22 4.49 1.45 24.49
CA HIS A 22 3.88 2.59 25.19
C HIS A 22 2.56 3.01 24.53
N ARG A 23 1.46 2.93 25.28
CA ARG A 23 0.10 3.26 24.80
C ARG A 23 -0.15 4.77 24.82
N THR A 24 0.38 5.47 23.83
CA THR A 24 0.32 6.94 23.74
C THR A 24 -0.52 7.47 22.58
N TRP A 25 -0.96 6.61 21.67
CA TRP A 25 -1.71 7.00 20.49
C TRP A 25 -3.19 7.19 20.80
N SER A 26 -3.77 8.31 20.31
CA SER A 26 -5.22 8.52 20.32
C SER A 26 -5.91 7.73 19.22
N GLY A 27 -7.24 7.62 19.28
CA GLY A 27 -8.03 7.06 18.17
C GLY A 27 -7.86 7.83 16.87
N PHE A 28 -7.61 9.16 16.91
CA PHE A 28 -7.30 9.95 15.73
C PHE A 28 -5.92 9.59 15.16
N SER A 29 -4.89 9.41 15.99
CA SER A 29 -3.57 9.00 15.53
C SER A 29 -3.58 7.58 14.95
N ASN A 30 -4.41 6.70 15.48
CA ASN A 30 -4.61 5.35 14.94
C ASN A 30 -5.30 5.38 13.55
N PHE A 31 -6.31 6.22 13.36
CA PHE A 31 -6.87 6.49 12.03
C PHE A 31 -5.83 7.11 11.11
N ALA A 32 -5.05 8.07 11.61
CA ALA A 32 -4.09 8.85 10.84
C ALA A 32 -3.01 7.99 10.19
N ILE A 33 -2.52 6.93 10.86
CA ILE A 33 -1.50 6.06 10.26
C ILE A 33 -2.04 5.30 9.05
N SER A 34 -3.23 4.70 9.14
CA SER A 34 -3.86 4.02 8.01
C SER A 34 -4.17 4.98 6.86
N PHE A 35 -4.68 6.18 7.18
CA PHE A 35 -4.93 7.21 6.19
C PHE A 35 -3.64 7.70 5.49
N SER A 36 -2.54 7.81 6.24
CA SER A 36 -1.22 8.19 5.73
C SER A 36 -0.58 7.11 4.86
N ILE A 37 -0.84 5.83 5.13
CA ILE A 37 -0.35 4.71 4.31
C ILE A 37 -1.16 4.59 3.02
N ILE A 38 -2.49 4.68 3.08
CA ILE A 38 -3.34 4.71 1.89
C ILE A 38 -2.91 5.85 0.95
N SER A 39 -2.59 7.00 1.48
CA SER A 39 -1.98 8.15 0.80
C SER A 39 -2.42 8.36 -0.65
N ILE A 40 -3.54 9.06 -0.85
CA ILE A 40 -4.00 9.43 -2.20
C ILE A 40 -2.97 10.30 -2.95
N LEU A 41 -2.10 11.03 -2.22
CA LEU A 41 -0.96 11.77 -2.79
C LEU A 41 0.20 10.87 -3.21
N SER A 42 0.21 9.59 -2.82
CA SER A 42 1.18 8.59 -3.29
C SER A 42 0.55 7.69 -4.36
N GLY A 43 -0.43 6.89 -4.01
CA GLY A 43 -0.98 5.85 -4.88
C GLY A 43 -1.62 6.41 -6.15
N CYS A 44 -2.46 7.46 -6.05
CA CYS A 44 -3.09 8.08 -7.22
C CYS A 44 -2.06 8.70 -8.20
N PHE A 45 -0.85 8.97 -7.75
CA PHE A 45 0.21 9.46 -8.60
C PHE A 45 1.07 8.34 -9.18
N THR A 46 1.52 7.40 -8.34
CA THR A 46 2.50 6.37 -8.74
C THR A 46 1.89 5.26 -9.60
N THR A 47 0.61 4.94 -9.42
CA THR A 47 -0.07 3.88 -10.18
C THR A 47 -1.12 4.40 -11.17
N PHE A 48 -1.22 5.72 -11.38
CA PHE A 48 -2.13 6.32 -12.35
C PHE A 48 -1.94 5.76 -13.76
N ALA A 49 -0.68 5.66 -14.21
CA ALA A 49 -0.34 5.15 -15.53
C ALA A 49 -0.87 3.72 -15.76
N GLN A 50 -1.00 2.93 -14.69
CA GLN A 50 -1.54 1.57 -14.77
C GLN A 50 -3.01 1.58 -15.19
N ALA A 51 -3.83 2.45 -14.60
CA ALA A 51 -5.23 2.59 -14.98
C ALA A 51 -5.38 3.30 -16.34
N TRP A 52 -4.56 4.33 -16.59
CA TRP A 52 -4.57 5.04 -17.87
C TRP A 52 -4.29 4.10 -19.05
N ASN A 53 -3.22 3.31 -18.95
CA ASN A 53 -2.81 2.42 -20.03
C ASN A 53 -3.68 1.16 -20.17
N ASN A 54 -4.39 0.78 -19.09
CA ASN A 54 -5.25 -0.41 -19.04
C ASN A 54 -6.70 0.00 -18.74
N GLY A 55 -7.32 0.75 -19.65
CA GLY A 55 -8.73 1.13 -19.56
C GLY A 55 -8.98 2.62 -19.71
N GLY A 56 -7.99 3.48 -19.45
CA GLY A 56 -8.10 4.92 -19.62
C GLY A 56 -9.04 5.59 -18.62
N PRO A 57 -9.69 6.71 -19.03
CA PRO A 57 -10.61 7.44 -18.17
C PRO A 57 -11.70 6.57 -17.54
N VAL A 58 -12.25 5.57 -18.24
CA VAL A 58 -13.28 4.65 -17.71
C VAL A 58 -12.75 3.83 -16.54
N ALA A 59 -11.50 3.34 -16.58
CA ALA A 59 -10.89 2.60 -15.47
C ALA A 59 -10.77 3.46 -14.21
N ILE A 60 -10.63 4.77 -14.39
CA ILE A 60 -10.47 5.74 -13.30
C ILE A 60 -11.84 6.24 -12.81
N SER A 61 -12.68 6.77 -13.71
CA SER A 61 -13.94 7.41 -13.33
C SER A 61 -15.00 6.42 -12.84
N LEU A 62 -15.09 5.23 -13.42
CA LEU A 62 -16.05 4.18 -13.03
C LEU A 62 -15.39 3.07 -12.21
N GLY A 63 -14.14 2.69 -12.54
CA GLY A 63 -13.44 1.63 -11.84
C GLY A 63 -13.10 1.99 -10.41
N TRP A 64 -12.59 3.21 -10.15
CA TRP A 64 -12.24 3.63 -8.79
C TRP A 64 -13.38 3.52 -7.78
N PRO A 65 -14.58 4.12 -7.97
CA PRO A 65 -15.64 4.05 -6.97
C PRO A 65 -16.15 2.62 -6.74
N VAL A 66 -16.21 1.79 -7.80
CA VAL A 66 -16.64 0.39 -7.67
C VAL A 66 -15.65 -0.41 -6.83
N ILE A 67 -14.36 -0.33 -7.17
CA ILE A 67 -13.32 -1.08 -6.45
C ILE A 67 -13.14 -0.53 -5.03
N ALA A 68 -13.19 0.80 -4.81
CA ALA A 68 -13.13 1.39 -3.48
C ALA A 68 -14.29 0.93 -2.58
N ALA A 69 -15.50 0.75 -3.12
CA ALA A 69 -16.64 0.20 -2.39
C ALA A 69 -16.42 -1.28 -2.00
N LEU A 70 -15.82 -2.08 -2.88
CA LEU A 70 -15.47 -3.49 -2.59
C LEU A 70 -14.38 -3.56 -1.50
N ILE A 71 -13.35 -2.71 -1.59
CA ILE A 71 -12.31 -2.62 -0.55
C ILE A 71 -12.90 -2.16 0.78
N LEU A 72 -13.91 -1.27 0.78
CA LEU A 72 -14.60 -0.87 2.00
C LEU A 72 -15.30 -2.07 2.66
N VAL A 73 -15.88 -2.98 1.89
CA VAL A 73 -16.46 -4.23 2.42
C VAL A 73 -15.37 -5.09 3.08
N ILE A 74 -14.19 -5.22 2.47
CA ILE A 74 -13.03 -5.91 3.08
C ILE A 74 -12.66 -5.23 4.40
N GLY A 75 -12.53 -3.90 4.40
CA GLY A 75 -12.19 -3.12 5.59
C GLY A 75 -13.21 -3.26 6.71
N LEU A 76 -14.51 -3.32 6.41
CA LEU A 76 -15.57 -3.56 7.39
C LEU A 76 -15.44 -4.96 8.00
N CYS A 77 -15.14 -6.00 7.21
CA CYS A 77 -14.88 -7.33 7.75
C CYS A 77 -13.65 -7.35 8.68
N MET A 78 -12.58 -6.65 8.31
CA MET A 78 -11.38 -6.53 9.14
C MET A 78 -11.62 -5.68 10.40
N SER A 79 -12.47 -4.67 10.32
CA SER A 79 -12.88 -3.87 11.48
C SER A 79 -13.56 -4.72 12.56
N GLU A 80 -14.39 -5.69 12.18
CA GLU A 80 -15.00 -6.65 13.11
C GLU A 80 -13.93 -7.47 13.83
N LEU A 81 -12.94 -7.97 13.08
CA LEU A 81 -11.81 -8.73 13.64
C LEU A 81 -10.94 -7.88 14.57
N ALA A 82 -10.66 -6.63 14.19
CA ALA A 82 -9.87 -5.69 14.99
C ALA A 82 -10.57 -5.31 16.30
N SER A 83 -11.89 -5.19 16.30
CA SER A 83 -12.67 -4.92 17.50
C SER A 83 -12.70 -6.12 18.47
N ALA A 84 -12.78 -7.33 17.91
CA ALA A 84 -12.79 -8.56 18.71
C ALA A 84 -11.40 -8.86 19.31
N PHE A 85 -10.33 -8.57 18.57
CA PHE A 85 -8.97 -8.98 18.91
C PHE A 85 -7.96 -7.85 18.66
N PRO A 86 -7.90 -6.81 19.53
CA PRO A 86 -7.06 -5.65 19.36
C PRO A 86 -5.60 -5.91 19.80
N THR A 87 -4.82 -6.60 18.97
CA THR A 87 -3.39 -6.87 19.17
C THR A 87 -2.56 -6.33 18.02
N SER A 88 -1.29 -5.96 18.24
CA SER A 88 -0.36 -5.52 17.18
C SER A 88 -0.01 -6.62 16.18
N GLY A 89 -0.20 -7.89 16.54
CA GLY A 89 -0.13 -9.01 15.63
C GLY A 89 -1.26 -9.01 14.58
N GLY A 90 -2.36 -8.31 14.86
CA GLY A 90 -3.47 -8.06 13.95
C GLY A 90 -3.88 -9.30 13.15
N ILE A 91 -3.74 -9.20 11.84
CA ILE A 91 -4.15 -10.19 10.85
C ILE A 91 -3.57 -11.59 11.12
N TYR A 92 -2.27 -11.64 11.46
CA TYR A 92 -1.59 -12.87 11.87
C TYR A 92 -2.27 -13.52 13.08
N TRP A 93 -2.53 -12.72 14.11
CA TRP A 93 -3.12 -13.19 15.36
C TRP A 93 -4.55 -13.67 15.14
N TRP A 94 -5.36 -12.94 14.36
CA TRP A 94 -6.72 -13.32 14.02
C TRP A 94 -6.78 -14.67 13.29
N ALA A 95 -5.90 -14.86 12.32
CA ALA A 95 -5.80 -16.13 11.60
C ALA A 95 -5.37 -17.28 12.51
N SER A 96 -4.42 -17.04 13.41
CA SER A 96 -3.99 -18.04 14.40
C SER A 96 -5.13 -18.45 15.34
N LYS A 97 -5.89 -17.47 15.83
CA LYS A 97 -6.98 -17.70 16.78
C LYS A 97 -8.13 -18.47 16.14
N LEU A 98 -8.49 -18.15 14.91
CA LEU A 98 -9.66 -18.71 14.22
C LEU A 98 -9.34 -19.98 13.42
N GLY A 99 -8.12 -20.12 12.91
CA GLY A 99 -7.72 -21.20 12.00
C GLY A 99 -6.53 -22.04 12.47
N GLY A 100 -6.00 -21.74 13.67
CA GLY A 100 -4.89 -22.45 14.26
C GLY A 100 -3.50 -21.99 13.75
N VAL A 101 -2.47 -22.63 14.28
CA VAL A 101 -1.06 -22.22 14.13
C VAL A 101 -0.62 -22.13 12.67
N LYS A 102 -1.02 -23.10 11.84
CA LYS A 102 -0.66 -23.12 10.41
C LYS A 102 -1.25 -21.92 9.66
N ALA A 103 -2.54 -21.62 9.88
CA ALA A 103 -3.20 -20.47 9.26
C ALA A 103 -2.50 -19.16 9.66
N GLY A 104 -2.18 -19.01 10.96
CA GLY A 104 -1.44 -17.84 11.43
C GLY A 104 -0.06 -17.71 10.81
N PHE A 105 0.70 -18.80 10.71
CA PHE A 105 2.04 -18.76 10.11
C PHE A 105 2.02 -18.24 8.67
N PHE A 106 1.19 -18.79 7.80
CA PHE A 106 1.10 -18.36 6.41
C PHE A 106 0.56 -16.94 6.28
N THR A 107 -0.47 -16.60 7.06
CA THR A 107 -1.03 -15.24 7.08
C THR A 107 0.02 -14.22 7.54
N GLY A 108 0.77 -14.52 8.59
CA GLY A 108 1.80 -13.64 9.13
C GLY A 108 2.93 -13.37 8.12
N TRP A 109 3.40 -14.40 7.43
CA TRP A 109 4.42 -14.25 6.40
C TRP A 109 3.91 -13.49 5.17
N LEU A 110 2.69 -13.78 4.69
CA LEU A 110 2.09 -13.02 3.61
C LEU A 110 1.95 -11.54 3.97
N ASN A 111 1.46 -11.25 5.17
CA ASN A 111 1.31 -9.87 5.64
C ASN A 111 2.68 -9.17 5.74
N LEU A 112 3.69 -9.81 6.31
CA LEU A 112 5.03 -9.25 6.44
C LEU A 112 5.69 -9.01 5.07
N ILE A 113 5.61 -9.96 4.14
CA ILE A 113 6.11 -9.82 2.77
C ILE A 113 5.42 -8.63 2.10
N GLY A 114 4.10 -8.53 2.22
CA GLY A 114 3.34 -7.42 1.66
C GLY A 114 3.72 -6.07 2.26
N LEU A 115 3.88 -5.97 3.58
CA LEU A 115 4.30 -4.73 4.26
C LEU A 115 5.72 -4.30 3.89
N VAL A 116 6.66 -5.24 3.75
CA VAL A 116 8.01 -4.94 3.25
C VAL A 116 7.95 -4.44 1.81
N ALA A 117 7.16 -5.11 0.96
CA ALA A 117 7.01 -4.74 -0.44
C ALA A 117 6.34 -3.35 -0.61
N VAL A 118 5.31 -3.04 0.18
CA VAL A 118 4.66 -1.72 0.16
C VAL A 118 5.61 -0.63 0.64
N THR A 119 6.38 -0.87 1.70
CA THR A 119 7.38 0.09 2.20
C THR A 119 8.43 0.39 1.12
N ALA A 120 8.91 -0.66 0.45
CA ALA A 120 9.88 -0.55 -0.65
C ALA A 120 9.30 0.18 -1.87
N SER A 121 8.09 -0.19 -2.30
CA SER A 121 7.46 0.40 -3.51
C SER A 121 7.13 1.88 -3.33
N VAL A 122 6.60 2.28 -2.17
CA VAL A 122 6.33 3.70 -1.88
C VAL A 122 7.62 4.48 -1.75
N GLY A 123 8.63 3.93 -1.04
CA GLY A 123 9.94 4.56 -0.89
C GLY A 123 10.69 4.73 -2.21
N TYR A 124 10.60 3.76 -3.11
CA TYR A 124 11.18 3.88 -4.45
C TYR A 124 10.33 4.78 -5.36
N GLY A 125 9.02 4.70 -5.28
CA GLY A 125 8.10 5.51 -6.10
C GLY A 125 8.30 7.01 -5.92
N VAL A 126 8.46 7.50 -4.68
CA VAL A 126 8.65 8.93 -4.40
C VAL A 126 9.95 9.49 -4.99
N THR A 127 10.95 8.65 -5.26
CA THR A 127 12.24 9.10 -5.80
C THR A 127 12.12 9.72 -7.19
N ALA A 128 11.17 9.25 -8.02
CA ALA A 128 10.91 9.85 -9.32
C ALA A 128 10.46 11.31 -9.18
N TYR A 129 9.58 11.59 -8.22
CA TYR A 129 9.06 12.94 -7.94
C TYR A 129 10.15 13.86 -7.38
N ILE A 130 10.97 13.36 -6.45
CA ILE A 130 12.13 14.10 -5.93
C ILE A 130 13.11 14.40 -7.07
N ASN A 131 13.40 13.42 -7.93
CA ASN A 131 14.34 13.58 -9.05
C ASN A 131 13.86 14.66 -10.02
N ILE A 132 12.56 14.68 -10.35
CA ILE A 132 11.95 15.71 -11.18
C ILE A 132 12.05 17.09 -10.49
N LEU A 133 11.71 17.19 -9.22
CA LEU A 133 11.82 18.45 -8.47
C LEU A 133 13.25 18.97 -8.45
N LEU A 134 14.23 18.12 -8.13
CA LEU A 134 15.63 18.52 -8.12
C LEU A 134 16.09 18.98 -9.51
N GLY A 135 15.64 18.30 -10.57
CA GLY A 135 15.90 18.72 -11.96
C GLY A 135 15.29 20.07 -12.32
N THR A 136 14.13 20.43 -11.71
CA THR A 136 13.49 21.73 -11.96
C THR A 136 14.09 22.88 -11.15
N PHE A 137 14.70 22.60 -9.98
CA PHE A 137 15.30 23.62 -9.12
C PHE A 137 16.79 23.83 -9.38
N PHE A 138 17.52 22.77 -9.73
CA PHE A 138 18.98 22.79 -9.86
C PHE A 138 19.41 22.48 -11.29
N LYS A 139 19.88 23.50 -12.01
CA LYS A 139 20.42 23.33 -13.37
C LYS A 139 21.60 22.35 -13.36
N GLY A 140 21.58 21.39 -14.30
CA GLY A 140 22.62 20.38 -14.42
C GLY A 140 22.49 19.17 -13.49
N TYR A 141 21.56 19.19 -12.52
CA TYR A 141 21.34 18.04 -11.62
C TYR A 141 21.12 16.74 -12.41
N ALA A 142 20.18 16.74 -13.35
CA ALA A 142 19.80 15.56 -14.12
C ALA A 142 20.96 14.94 -14.92
N THR A 143 21.95 15.73 -15.30
CA THR A 143 23.11 15.29 -16.10
C THR A 143 24.36 15.02 -15.27
N SER A 144 24.51 15.66 -14.11
CA SER A 144 25.73 15.56 -13.29
C SER A 144 25.62 14.55 -12.16
N PHE A 145 24.46 14.50 -11.47
CA PHE A 145 24.28 13.59 -10.35
C PHE A 145 24.30 12.14 -10.84
N MET A 146 25.10 11.30 -10.21
CA MET A 146 25.30 9.88 -10.55
C MET A 146 25.59 9.64 -12.06
N GLY A 147 26.29 10.58 -12.71
CA GLY A 147 26.63 10.53 -14.13
C GLY A 147 25.44 10.62 -15.08
N GLY A 148 24.33 11.22 -14.64
CA GLY A 148 23.09 11.34 -15.42
C GLY A 148 22.28 10.05 -15.55
N ASP A 149 22.66 8.98 -14.84
CA ASP A 149 21.92 7.71 -14.86
C ASP A 149 20.70 7.80 -13.95
N PHE A 150 19.52 7.95 -14.53
CA PHE A 150 18.24 8.12 -13.82
C PHE A 150 17.95 6.99 -12.83
N ILE A 151 18.24 5.73 -13.17
CA ILE A 151 18.00 4.59 -12.29
C ILE A 151 18.93 4.64 -11.07
N LYS A 152 20.20 4.99 -11.25
CA LYS A 152 21.13 5.16 -10.14
C LYS A 152 20.76 6.34 -9.26
N GLN A 153 20.30 7.45 -9.87
CA GLN A 153 19.78 8.60 -9.13
C GLN A 153 18.61 8.20 -8.23
N GLN A 154 17.62 7.51 -8.79
CA GLN A 154 16.45 7.01 -8.03
C GLN A 154 16.88 6.07 -6.89
N PHE A 155 17.77 5.13 -7.16
CA PHE A 155 18.19 4.19 -6.12
C PHE A 155 18.97 4.86 -4.99
N MET A 156 19.83 5.84 -5.30
CA MET A 156 20.54 6.64 -4.28
C MET A 156 19.55 7.45 -3.43
N LEU A 157 18.60 8.12 -4.06
CA LEU A 157 17.55 8.85 -3.35
C LEU A 157 16.72 7.89 -2.47
N PHE A 158 16.42 6.70 -2.96
CA PHE A 158 15.73 5.67 -2.19
C PHE A 158 16.49 5.26 -0.93
N LEU A 159 17.80 5.04 -1.02
CA LEU A 159 18.63 4.76 0.15
C LEU A 159 18.57 5.89 1.18
N ILE A 160 18.67 7.14 0.73
CA ILE A 160 18.58 8.32 1.61
C ILE A 160 17.21 8.36 2.31
N ILE A 161 16.12 8.14 1.57
CA ILE A 161 14.75 8.13 2.10
C ILE A 161 14.59 7.03 3.15
N MET A 162 15.07 5.82 2.86
CA MET A 162 14.99 4.70 3.80
C MET A 162 15.77 4.96 5.08
N VAL A 163 16.96 5.59 4.98
CA VAL A 163 17.73 6.01 6.16
C VAL A 163 16.95 7.05 6.96
N VAL A 164 16.42 8.10 6.32
CA VAL A 164 15.64 9.15 7.01
C VAL A 164 14.39 8.57 7.67
N ALA A 165 13.61 7.74 6.96
CA ALA A 165 12.43 7.09 7.52
C ALA A 165 12.79 6.17 8.71
N THR A 166 13.93 5.48 8.63
CA THR A 166 14.45 4.64 9.73
C THR A 166 14.79 5.49 10.95
N LEU A 167 15.54 6.58 10.77
CA LEU A 167 15.89 7.49 11.86
C LEU A 167 14.65 8.08 12.54
N ILE A 168 13.67 8.54 11.77
CA ILE A 168 12.39 9.03 12.30
C ILE A 168 11.70 7.97 13.15
N ASN A 169 11.66 6.71 12.67
CA ASN A 169 11.05 5.60 13.40
C ASN A 169 11.81 5.21 14.67
N LEU A 170 13.14 5.36 14.69
CA LEU A 170 13.97 5.05 15.85
C LEU A 170 13.85 6.06 16.99
N TYR A 171 13.76 7.35 16.66
CA TYR A 171 13.88 8.44 17.63
C TYR A 171 12.55 8.99 18.14
N GLY A 172 11.40 8.48 17.71
CA GLY A 172 10.21 9.14 18.18
C GLY A 172 8.87 8.49 18.00
N HIS A 173 8.44 7.62 18.93
CA HIS A 173 7.04 7.20 18.96
C HIS A 173 6.06 8.38 19.08
N THR A 174 6.36 9.39 19.89
CA THR A 174 5.56 10.63 20.00
C THR A 174 5.66 11.49 18.74
N LEU A 175 6.86 11.57 18.13
CA LEU A 175 7.05 12.28 16.86
C LEU A 175 6.26 11.62 15.74
N LEU A 176 6.26 10.30 15.65
CA LEU A 176 5.49 9.54 14.66
C LEU A 176 3.99 9.81 14.74
N ALA A 177 3.41 9.81 15.96
CA ALA A 177 2.00 10.14 16.14
C ALA A 177 1.69 11.56 15.65
N LYS A 178 2.54 12.54 16.00
CA LYS A 178 2.40 13.93 15.53
C LYS A 178 2.55 14.04 14.01
N MET A 179 3.55 13.38 13.43
CA MET A 179 3.76 13.38 11.98
C MET A 179 2.59 12.76 11.22
N ASN A 180 2.03 11.65 11.73
CA ASN A 180 0.84 11.05 11.11
C ASN A 180 -0.38 11.97 11.22
N ASN A 181 -0.57 12.67 12.33
CA ASN A 181 -1.64 13.67 12.48
C ASN A 181 -1.46 14.84 11.50
N VAL A 182 -0.24 15.36 11.34
CA VAL A 182 0.10 16.40 10.34
C VAL A 182 -0.13 15.86 8.92
N SER A 183 0.24 14.61 8.65
CA SER A 183 0.04 13.95 7.37
C SER A 183 -1.43 13.95 6.93
N VAL A 184 -2.37 13.70 7.85
CA VAL A 184 -3.81 13.76 7.51
C VAL A 184 -4.18 15.13 6.94
N TRP A 185 -3.80 16.18 7.63
CA TRP A 185 -4.11 17.55 7.19
C TRP A 185 -3.37 17.92 5.91
N TRP A 186 -2.13 17.45 5.76
CA TRP A 186 -1.37 17.60 4.51
C TRP A 186 -2.07 16.93 3.32
N HIS A 187 -2.60 15.72 3.51
CA HIS A 187 -3.35 15.03 2.47
C HIS A 187 -4.68 15.75 2.17
N VAL A 188 -5.42 16.18 3.17
CA VAL A 188 -6.70 16.87 2.98
C VAL A 188 -6.51 18.22 2.27
N PHE A 189 -5.69 19.09 2.85
CA PHE A 189 -5.48 20.43 2.26
C PHE A 189 -4.62 20.40 1.00
N GLY A 190 -3.63 19.52 0.95
CA GLY A 190 -2.77 19.35 -0.21
C GLY A 190 -3.54 18.81 -1.42
N SER A 191 -4.36 17.78 -1.24
CA SER A 191 -5.20 17.28 -2.34
C SER A 191 -6.25 18.31 -2.77
N ALA A 192 -6.88 19.02 -1.82
CA ALA A 192 -7.80 20.10 -2.14
C ALA A 192 -7.11 21.22 -2.95
N ALA A 193 -5.89 21.61 -2.57
CA ALA A 193 -5.11 22.61 -3.31
C ALA A 193 -4.77 22.13 -4.73
N ILE A 194 -4.36 20.85 -4.90
CA ILE A 194 -4.12 20.28 -6.24
C ILE A 194 -5.40 20.30 -7.08
N VAL A 195 -6.53 19.88 -6.51
CA VAL A 195 -7.83 19.87 -7.19
C VAL A 195 -8.20 21.28 -7.64
N LEU A 196 -8.10 22.28 -6.76
CA LEU A 196 -8.40 23.68 -7.10
C LEU A 196 -7.48 24.21 -8.20
N VAL A 197 -6.16 23.93 -8.10
CA VAL A 197 -5.20 24.34 -9.16
C VAL A 197 -5.59 23.71 -10.50
N LEU A 198 -5.92 22.42 -10.55
CA LEU A 198 -6.24 21.72 -11.79
C LEU A 198 -7.62 22.09 -12.36
N ILE A 199 -8.53 22.61 -11.54
CA ILE A 199 -9.83 23.12 -12.02
C ILE A 199 -9.70 24.54 -12.57
N PHE A 200 -8.91 25.40 -11.93
CA PHE A 200 -8.96 26.84 -12.24
C PHE A 200 -7.78 27.37 -13.05
N ALA A 201 -6.60 26.70 -13.02
CA ALA A 201 -5.43 27.21 -13.70
C ALA A 201 -5.32 26.85 -15.19
N PRO A 202 -5.73 25.64 -15.65
CA PRO A 202 -5.67 25.31 -17.08
C PRO A 202 -6.70 26.12 -17.90
N ALA A 203 -6.30 26.57 -19.09
CA ALA A 203 -7.19 27.28 -20.00
C ALA A 203 -8.24 26.37 -20.67
N HIS A 204 -7.94 25.09 -20.79
CA HIS A 204 -8.79 24.09 -21.43
C HIS A 204 -8.88 22.82 -20.58
N HIS A 205 -10.02 22.17 -20.62
CA HIS A 205 -10.31 20.96 -19.86
C HIS A 205 -10.89 19.87 -20.76
N ALA A 206 -10.74 18.61 -20.33
CA ALA A 206 -11.44 17.50 -20.96
C ALA A 206 -12.96 17.59 -20.71
N SER A 207 -13.76 17.15 -21.69
CA SER A 207 -15.22 17.11 -21.51
C SER A 207 -15.64 16.05 -20.50
N LEU A 208 -16.72 16.31 -19.76
CA LEU A 208 -17.28 15.32 -18.83
C LEU A 208 -17.64 14.01 -19.54
N ASN A 209 -18.22 14.10 -20.74
CA ASN A 209 -18.54 12.92 -21.53
C ASN A 209 -17.29 12.06 -21.78
N TRP A 210 -16.18 12.68 -22.18
CA TRP A 210 -14.91 11.99 -22.42
C TRP A 210 -14.39 11.30 -21.14
N MET A 211 -14.48 11.94 -20.00
CA MET A 211 -14.02 11.40 -18.72
C MET A 211 -14.73 10.07 -18.34
N PHE A 212 -15.99 9.90 -18.74
CA PHE A 212 -16.80 8.72 -18.43
C PHE A 212 -16.93 7.70 -19.56
N THR A 213 -16.50 8.03 -20.78
CA THR A 213 -16.69 7.16 -21.94
C THR A 213 -15.41 6.76 -22.66
N ALA A 214 -14.34 7.57 -22.51
CA ALA A 214 -13.10 7.31 -23.23
C ALA A 214 -12.39 6.09 -22.69
N ARG A 215 -11.95 5.25 -23.63
CA ARG A 215 -11.26 3.98 -23.39
C ARG A 215 -9.88 4.05 -24.01
N ILE A 216 -8.86 3.78 -23.23
CA ILE A 216 -7.47 3.72 -23.68
C ILE A 216 -6.95 2.32 -23.40
N ASN A 217 -6.35 1.72 -24.39
CA ASN A 217 -5.71 0.41 -24.29
C ASN A 217 -4.30 0.49 -24.90
N ASN A 218 -3.33 0.74 -24.05
CA ASN A 218 -1.91 0.75 -24.38
C ASN A 218 -1.22 -0.56 -23.94
N SER A 219 -1.99 -1.57 -23.49
CA SER A 219 -1.46 -2.84 -23.00
C SER A 219 -0.91 -3.74 -24.13
N GLY A 220 -1.31 -3.48 -25.37
CA GLY A 220 -1.01 -4.34 -26.53
C GLY A 220 -1.96 -5.53 -26.71
N PHE A 221 -2.87 -5.81 -25.75
CA PHE A 221 -3.92 -6.80 -25.93
C PHE A 221 -5.03 -6.28 -26.86
N SER A 222 -5.76 -7.22 -27.47
CA SER A 222 -6.89 -6.89 -28.36
C SER A 222 -7.98 -6.11 -27.62
N ASN A 223 -8.61 -5.14 -28.30
CA ASN A 223 -9.78 -4.43 -27.80
C ASN A 223 -11.01 -5.32 -27.58
N HIS A 224 -11.07 -6.52 -28.18
CA HIS A 224 -12.12 -7.51 -27.87
C HIS A 224 -12.06 -7.98 -26.41
N SER A 225 -10.86 -8.00 -25.81
CA SER A 225 -10.67 -8.38 -24.42
C SER A 225 -10.75 -7.20 -23.44
N TYR A 226 -11.10 -5.99 -23.90
CA TYR A 226 -11.06 -4.78 -23.09
C TYR A 226 -11.80 -4.92 -21.76
N TRP A 227 -13.08 -5.30 -21.78
CA TRP A 227 -13.92 -5.34 -20.58
C TRP A 227 -13.54 -6.42 -19.58
N LEU A 228 -13.15 -7.61 -20.08
CA LEU A 228 -12.92 -8.78 -19.24
C LEU A 228 -11.45 -9.00 -18.89
N TYR A 229 -10.52 -8.29 -19.54
CA TYR A 229 -9.11 -8.47 -19.28
C TYR A 229 -8.37 -7.13 -19.08
N VAL A 230 -8.40 -6.24 -20.05
CA VAL A 230 -7.59 -5.00 -20.00
C VAL A 230 -8.07 -4.09 -18.89
N LEU A 231 -9.37 -3.81 -18.82
CA LEU A 231 -9.95 -2.92 -17.80
C LEU A 231 -9.66 -3.38 -16.36
N PRO A 232 -9.82 -4.67 -16.00
CA PRO A 232 -9.46 -5.14 -14.65
C PRO A 232 -7.97 -4.99 -14.28
N LEU A 233 -7.05 -5.05 -15.25
CA LEU A 233 -5.64 -4.75 -14.98
C LEU A 233 -5.44 -3.29 -14.52
N GLY A 234 -6.29 -2.37 -14.98
CA GLY A 234 -6.29 -0.96 -14.56
C GLY A 234 -6.72 -0.76 -13.10
N PHE A 235 -7.43 -1.71 -12.49
CA PHE A 235 -7.88 -1.62 -11.10
C PHE A 235 -6.75 -1.72 -10.07
N LEU A 236 -5.52 -2.03 -10.52
CA LEU A 236 -4.33 -1.96 -9.67
C LEU A 236 -4.15 -0.55 -9.08
N LEU A 237 -4.54 0.51 -9.78
CA LEU A 237 -4.56 1.87 -9.25
C LEU A 237 -5.32 1.93 -7.91
N THR A 238 -6.55 1.43 -7.87
CA THR A 238 -7.41 1.50 -6.68
C THR A 238 -6.95 0.54 -5.60
N GLN A 239 -6.65 -0.71 -5.97
CA GLN A 239 -6.22 -1.75 -5.04
C GLN A 239 -4.90 -1.40 -4.34
N TYR A 240 -3.94 -0.86 -5.09
CA TYR A 240 -2.67 -0.42 -4.50
C TYR A 240 -2.84 0.83 -3.64
N THR A 241 -3.56 1.83 -4.14
CA THR A 241 -3.74 3.09 -3.42
C THR A 241 -4.50 2.88 -2.11
N ILE A 242 -5.61 2.12 -2.13
CA ILE A 242 -6.41 1.84 -0.93
C ILE A 242 -5.92 0.54 -0.27
N THR A 243 -4.65 0.52 0.11
CA THR A 243 -3.99 -0.59 0.82
C THR A 243 -3.24 -0.03 2.03
N GLY A 244 -3.03 -0.84 3.08
CA GLY A 244 -2.35 -0.44 4.32
C GLY A 244 -3.28 0.10 5.40
N PHE A 245 -4.60 -0.05 5.22
CA PHE A 245 -5.59 0.26 6.26
C PHE A 245 -5.47 -0.67 7.49
N ASP A 246 -4.82 -1.80 7.35
CA ASP A 246 -4.47 -2.74 8.43
C ASP A 246 -3.46 -2.16 9.44
N ALA A 247 -2.78 -1.08 9.11
CA ALA A 247 -1.87 -0.37 10.03
C ALA A 247 -2.54 0.03 11.34
N SER A 248 -3.84 0.38 11.31
CA SER A 248 -4.63 0.64 12.51
C SER A 248 -4.66 -0.56 13.47
N ALA A 249 -4.68 -1.79 12.95
CA ALA A 249 -4.60 -2.99 13.76
C ALA A 249 -3.17 -3.21 14.31
N HIS A 250 -2.13 -3.00 13.50
CA HIS A 250 -0.74 -3.14 13.94
C HIS A 250 -0.34 -2.14 15.05
N MET A 251 -1.06 -1.02 15.14
CA MET A 251 -0.87 -0.01 16.20
C MET A 251 -1.78 -0.21 17.41
N ALA A 252 -2.53 -1.31 17.50
CA ALA A 252 -3.52 -1.53 18.57
C ALA A 252 -2.91 -1.48 19.98
N GLU A 253 -1.73 -2.06 20.19
CA GLU A 253 -1.07 -2.07 21.50
C GLU A 253 -0.49 -0.70 21.91
N GLU A 254 -0.30 0.22 20.95
CA GLU A 254 0.12 1.60 21.21
C GLU A 254 -1.07 2.58 21.32
N THR A 255 -2.32 2.12 21.04
CA THR A 255 -3.52 2.95 20.93
C THR A 255 -4.43 2.82 22.15
N GLN A 256 -4.95 3.95 22.65
CA GLN A 256 -5.96 4.00 23.70
C GLN A 256 -7.35 3.64 23.14
N GLY A 257 -8.11 2.80 23.84
CA GLY A 257 -9.40 2.31 23.38
C GLY A 257 -9.29 1.50 22.08
N ALA A 258 -8.24 0.70 21.94
CA ALA A 258 -7.82 0.05 20.70
C ALA A 258 -8.92 -0.76 20.00
N HIS A 259 -9.81 -1.43 20.75
CA HIS A 259 -10.90 -2.26 20.22
C HIS A 259 -11.89 -1.46 19.34
N MET A 260 -12.13 -0.18 19.66
CA MET A 260 -12.97 0.71 18.86
C MET A 260 -12.14 1.61 17.94
N ALA A 261 -10.97 2.05 18.40
CA ALA A 261 -10.10 2.93 17.65
C ALA A 261 -9.56 2.24 16.38
N SER A 262 -9.06 0.99 16.49
CA SER A 262 -8.55 0.26 15.34
C SER A 262 -9.66 -0.11 14.35
N ALA A 263 -10.82 -0.55 14.82
CA ALA A 263 -11.96 -0.82 13.96
C ALA A 263 -12.38 0.42 13.15
N ARG A 264 -12.52 1.57 13.84
CA ARG A 264 -12.87 2.84 13.18
C ARG A 264 -11.76 3.37 12.28
N GLY A 265 -10.51 3.18 12.67
CA GLY A 265 -9.34 3.57 11.88
C GLY A 265 -9.30 2.86 10.53
N ILE A 266 -9.56 1.55 10.50
CA ILE A 266 -9.59 0.74 9.28
C ILE A 266 -10.66 1.26 8.30
N TYR A 267 -11.95 1.21 8.65
CA TYR A 267 -12.99 1.53 7.64
C TYR A 267 -13.08 3.01 7.30
N LYS A 268 -12.78 3.93 8.26
CA LYS A 268 -12.81 5.37 7.99
C LYS A 268 -11.67 5.80 7.08
N SER A 269 -10.47 5.22 7.23
CA SER A 269 -9.36 5.54 6.33
C SER A 269 -9.67 5.13 4.88
N ILE A 270 -10.29 3.97 4.67
CA ILE A 270 -10.76 3.53 3.35
C ILE A 270 -11.82 4.49 2.81
N LEU A 271 -12.85 4.79 3.59
CA LEU A 271 -13.98 5.62 3.15
C LEU A 271 -13.52 7.02 2.74
N TYR A 272 -12.75 7.70 3.60
CA TYR A 272 -12.31 9.06 3.33
C TYR A 272 -11.28 9.14 2.21
N SER A 273 -10.36 8.16 2.12
CA SER A 273 -9.42 8.08 1.00
C SER A 273 -10.12 7.69 -0.31
N GLY A 274 -11.14 6.83 -0.25
CA GLY A 274 -11.96 6.48 -1.41
C GLY A 274 -12.63 7.72 -2.03
N ILE A 275 -13.24 8.55 -1.19
CA ILE A 275 -13.90 9.80 -1.63
C ILE A 275 -12.86 10.84 -2.08
N GLY A 276 -11.85 11.12 -1.26
CA GLY A 276 -10.82 12.11 -1.57
C GLY A 276 -9.99 11.75 -2.80
N GLY A 277 -9.65 10.48 -2.94
CA GLY A 277 -8.94 9.96 -4.11
C GLY A 277 -9.77 10.05 -5.39
N TYR A 278 -11.07 9.79 -5.31
CA TYR A 278 -11.96 9.97 -6.45
C TYR A 278 -12.00 11.42 -6.94
N ILE A 279 -12.17 12.37 -6.02
CA ILE A 279 -12.15 13.80 -6.34
C ILE A 279 -10.82 14.20 -6.98
N LEU A 280 -9.71 13.76 -6.45
CA LEU A 280 -8.37 14.04 -6.98
C LEU A 280 -8.16 13.44 -8.38
N LEU A 281 -8.57 12.19 -8.59
CA LEU A 281 -8.46 11.51 -9.88
C LEU A 281 -9.36 12.15 -10.94
N MET A 282 -10.57 12.59 -10.56
CA MET A 282 -11.45 13.33 -11.47
C MET A 282 -10.85 14.67 -11.87
N ALA A 283 -10.12 15.35 -10.97
CA ALA A 283 -9.38 16.56 -11.31
C ALA A 283 -8.23 16.29 -12.30
N PHE A 284 -7.52 15.15 -12.18
CA PHE A 284 -6.51 14.74 -13.16
C PHE A 284 -7.13 14.50 -14.54
N LEU A 285 -8.26 13.78 -14.60
CA LEU A 285 -8.96 13.54 -15.86
C LEU A 285 -9.48 14.83 -16.47
N TYR A 286 -10.02 15.73 -15.65
CA TYR A 286 -10.52 17.03 -16.09
C TYR A 286 -9.40 17.91 -16.68
N ALA A 287 -8.20 17.85 -16.10
CA ALA A 287 -7.01 18.54 -16.59
C ALA A 287 -6.36 17.88 -17.82
N ALA A 288 -6.76 16.65 -18.20
CA ALA A 288 -6.18 15.90 -19.32
C ALA A 288 -6.72 16.41 -20.68
N ASN A 289 -6.43 17.66 -21.02
CA ASN A 289 -6.89 18.34 -22.22
C ASN A 289 -6.18 17.93 -23.52
N LYS A 290 -5.05 17.21 -23.41
CA LYS A 290 -4.21 16.74 -24.53
C LYS A 290 -3.85 15.26 -24.37
N PRO A 291 -4.83 14.34 -24.45
CA PRO A 291 -4.58 12.92 -24.21
C PRO A 291 -3.60 12.29 -25.21
N ASP A 292 -3.52 12.82 -26.43
CA ASP A 292 -2.59 12.31 -27.45
C ASP A 292 -1.12 12.53 -27.03
N LEU A 293 -0.81 13.64 -26.35
CA LEU A 293 0.55 13.89 -25.83
C LEU A 293 0.88 12.90 -24.70
N VAL A 294 -0.10 12.61 -23.84
CA VAL A 294 0.05 11.65 -22.72
C VAL A 294 0.26 10.23 -23.23
N ASN A 295 -0.30 9.88 -24.39
CA ASN A 295 -0.15 8.58 -25.05
C ASN A 295 1.08 8.50 -25.97
N SER A 296 1.80 9.59 -26.20
CA SER A 296 2.97 9.60 -27.09
C SER A 296 4.09 8.73 -26.53
N ILE A 297 4.72 7.95 -27.43
CA ILE A 297 5.94 7.18 -27.16
C ILE A 297 7.21 8.00 -27.42
N ASP A 298 7.08 9.17 -28.06
CA ASP A 298 8.22 10.04 -28.35
C ASP A 298 8.67 10.81 -27.08
N PRO A 299 9.89 10.57 -26.56
CA PRO A 299 10.38 11.26 -25.38
C PRO A 299 10.52 12.79 -25.54
N LYS A 300 10.52 13.30 -26.78
CA LYS A 300 10.53 14.75 -27.05
C LYS A 300 9.15 15.37 -26.82
N VAL A 301 8.09 14.56 -26.91
CA VAL A 301 6.69 14.96 -26.75
C VAL A 301 6.20 14.64 -25.34
N ASN A 302 6.50 13.44 -24.86
CA ASN A 302 6.12 12.95 -23.53
C ASN A 302 7.39 12.68 -22.71
N GLN A 303 7.68 13.57 -21.75
CA GLN A 303 8.91 13.53 -20.97
C GLN A 303 8.81 12.60 -19.74
N PHE A 304 7.59 12.28 -19.29
CA PHE A 304 7.35 11.58 -18.02
C PHE A 304 6.80 10.16 -18.21
N GLY A 305 6.70 9.69 -19.45
CA GLY A 305 6.28 8.34 -19.80
C GLY A 305 4.78 8.19 -20.09
N ILE A 306 4.46 7.18 -20.87
CA ILE A 306 3.10 6.92 -21.38
C ILE A 306 2.11 6.77 -20.24
N GLY A 307 1.03 7.56 -20.27
CA GLY A 307 -0.02 7.53 -19.26
C GLY A 307 0.37 8.18 -17.93
N SER A 308 1.49 8.89 -17.85
CA SER A 308 1.94 9.54 -16.62
C SER A 308 1.01 10.68 -16.22
N VAL A 309 0.57 10.70 -14.96
CA VAL A 309 -0.17 11.84 -14.40
C VAL A 309 0.66 13.11 -14.37
N ILE A 310 1.99 12.98 -14.26
CA ILE A 310 2.90 14.13 -14.27
C ILE A 310 2.87 14.81 -15.63
N GLU A 311 2.77 14.03 -16.72
CA GLU A 311 2.62 14.56 -18.08
C GLU A 311 1.30 15.33 -18.24
N ILE A 312 0.20 14.83 -17.67
CA ILE A 312 -1.09 15.55 -17.63
C ILE A 312 -0.94 16.90 -16.93
N ILE A 313 -0.34 16.90 -15.74
CA ILE A 313 -0.17 18.11 -14.93
C ILE A 313 0.78 19.09 -15.62
N TYR A 314 1.85 18.60 -16.25
CA TYR A 314 2.80 19.43 -16.99
C TYR A 314 2.15 20.07 -18.22
N ASN A 315 1.37 19.30 -18.99
CA ASN A 315 0.65 19.82 -20.15
C ASN A 315 -0.43 20.83 -19.76
N ALA A 316 -1.03 20.68 -18.60
CA ALA A 316 -2.09 21.55 -18.09
C ALA A 316 -1.53 22.87 -17.51
N LEU A 317 -0.40 22.83 -16.80
CA LEU A 317 0.13 23.95 -16.00
C LEU A 317 1.42 24.55 -16.59
N GLY A 318 2.08 23.86 -17.55
CA GLY A 318 3.46 24.16 -17.93
C GLY A 318 4.46 23.82 -16.79
N GLY A 319 5.73 24.02 -17.02
CA GLY A 319 6.79 23.75 -16.03
C GLY A 319 6.98 24.86 -14.97
N GLY A 320 6.00 25.76 -14.79
CA GLY A 320 6.09 26.93 -13.94
C GLY A 320 5.89 26.66 -12.43
N ALA A 321 5.58 27.73 -11.69
CA ALA A 321 5.45 27.68 -10.22
C ALA A 321 4.32 26.75 -9.74
N LEU A 322 3.17 26.72 -10.44
CA LEU A 322 2.06 25.86 -10.07
C LEU A 322 2.38 24.36 -10.23
N PHE A 323 3.09 24.00 -11.29
CA PHE A 323 3.58 22.62 -11.46
C PHE A 323 4.50 22.21 -10.30
N LYS A 324 5.48 23.05 -9.96
CA LYS A 324 6.40 22.81 -8.84
C LYS A 324 5.64 22.71 -7.51
N PHE A 325 4.64 23.54 -7.30
CA PHE A 325 3.80 23.51 -6.11
C PHE A 325 3.05 22.17 -5.96
N VAL A 326 2.42 21.67 -7.04
CA VAL A 326 1.77 20.37 -7.06
C VAL A 326 2.78 19.25 -6.78
N MET A 327 3.95 19.30 -7.41
CA MET A 327 5.01 18.31 -7.21
C MET A 327 5.55 18.30 -5.78
N ILE A 328 5.65 19.43 -5.10
CA ILE A 328 6.05 19.52 -3.69
C ILE A 328 5.00 18.87 -2.79
N ILE A 329 3.72 19.18 -3.02
CA ILE A 329 2.62 18.63 -2.20
C ILE A 329 2.61 17.09 -2.28
N THR A 330 2.65 16.54 -3.50
CA THR A 330 2.63 15.09 -3.66
C THR A 330 3.88 14.43 -3.10
N THR A 331 5.07 15.00 -3.31
CA THR A 331 6.33 14.47 -2.79
C THR A 331 6.33 14.38 -1.27
N LEU A 332 5.91 15.42 -0.57
CA LEU A 332 5.83 15.41 0.90
C LEU A 332 4.78 14.44 1.40
N GLY A 333 3.62 14.31 0.73
CA GLY A 333 2.62 13.30 1.04
C GLY A 333 3.17 11.87 0.93
N GLN A 334 3.95 11.59 -0.10
CA GLN A 334 4.60 10.29 -0.29
C GLN A 334 5.67 10.01 0.78
N LEU A 335 6.44 11.01 1.22
CA LEU A 335 7.42 10.87 2.31
C LEU A 335 6.76 10.54 3.66
N PHE A 336 5.59 11.14 3.96
CA PHE A 336 4.79 10.73 5.11
C PHE A 336 4.35 9.26 4.99
N CYS A 337 3.91 8.84 3.80
CA CYS A 337 3.50 7.48 3.53
C CYS A 337 4.62 6.47 3.78
N VAL A 338 5.83 6.68 3.25
CA VAL A 338 6.99 5.80 3.49
C VAL A 338 7.25 5.60 4.98
N THR A 339 7.24 6.71 5.74
CA THR A 339 7.50 6.68 7.18
C THR A 339 6.44 5.85 7.92
N ALA A 340 5.17 6.02 7.55
CA ALA A 340 4.05 5.26 8.11
C ALA A 340 4.09 3.78 7.72
N CYS A 341 4.45 3.45 6.46
CA CYS A 341 4.64 2.07 6.00
C CYS A 341 5.71 1.34 6.83
N LEU A 342 6.86 1.97 7.04
CA LEU A 342 7.93 1.39 7.86
C LEU A 342 7.50 1.21 9.32
N THR A 343 6.69 2.15 9.86
CA THR A 343 6.11 2.02 11.20
C THR A 343 5.26 0.76 11.29
N SER A 344 4.27 0.59 10.41
CA SER A 344 3.37 -0.57 10.40
C SER A 344 4.15 -1.89 10.20
N CYS A 345 5.06 -1.94 9.23
CA CYS A 345 5.89 -3.10 8.94
C CYS A 345 6.70 -3.55 10.16
N SER A 346 7.34 -2.61 10.86
CA SER A 346 8.16 -2.91 12.03
C SER A 346 7.34 -3.42 13.22
N ARG A 347 6.10 -2.95 13.41
CA ARG A 347 5.20 -3.44 14.47
C ARG A 347 4.71 -4.85 14.17
N MET A 348 4.37 -5.14 12.92
CA MET A 348 4.05 -6.50 12.48
C MET A 348 5.25 -7.44 12.67
N MET A 349 6.45 -7.03 12.27
CA MET A 349 7.69 -7.80 12.46
C MET A 349 7.97 -8.05 13.94
N PHE A 350 7.79 -7.04 14.81
CA PHE A 350 7.92 -7.18 16.26
C PHE A 350 6.94 -8.22 16.81
N ALA A 351 5.65 -8.07 16.53
CA ALA A 351 4.61 -8.96 17.05
C ALA A 351 4.80 -10.41 16.57
N PHE A 352 5.14 -10.61 15.31
CA PHE A 352 5.40 -11.91 14.74
C PHE A 352 6.69 -12.56 15.29
N SER A 353 7.69 -11.73 15.62
CA SER A 353 8.91 -12.17 16.32
C SER A 353 8.68 -12.49 17.79
N ARG A 354 7.79 -11.74 18.48
CA ARG A 354 7.40 -12.01 19.86
C ARG A 354 6.91 -13.45 20.01
N ASP A 355 6.14 -13.91 19.05
CA ASP A 355 5.59 -15.26 19.02
C ASP A 355 6.57 -16.30 18.42
N GLY A 356 7.78 -15.91 18.10
CA GLY A 356 8.84 -16.81 17.68
C GLY A 356 8.83 -17.22 16.20
N ALA A 357 8.01 -16.60 15.34
CA ALA A 357 7.79 -17.00 13.96
C ALA A 357 8.96 -16.67 13.00
N LEU A 358 9.82 -15.73 13.38
CA LEU A 358 10.91 -15.25 12.52
C LEU A 358 12.28 -15.79 12.93
N PRO A 359 13.18 -16.06 11.97
CA PRO A 359 14.58 -16.27 12.28
C PRO A 359 15.16 -15.07 13.04
N GLY A 360 15.92 -15.32 14.10
CA GLY A 360 16.45 -14.24 14.94
C GLY A 360 15.42 -13.53 15.82
N HIS A 361 14.23 -14.10 16.01
CA HIS A 361 13.13 -13.57 16.80
C HIS A 361 13.53 -13.06 18.19
N ALA A 362 14.50 -13.71 18.85
CA ALA A 362 14.98 -13.32 20.18
C ALA A 362 15.60 -11.91 20.21
N LYS A 363 16.16 -11.42 19.07
CA LYS A 363 16.65 -10.05 18.92
C LYS A 363 15.56 -9.12 18.42
N LEU A 364 14.74 -9.55 17.46
CA LEU A 364 13.72 -8.74 16.80
C LEU A 364 12.58 -8.33 17.75
N LYS A 365 12.25 -9.16 18.73
CA LYS A 365 11.22 -8.88 19.73
C LYS A 365 11.64 -7.92 20.85
N LYS A 366 12.91 -7.48 20.86
CA LYS A 366 13.39 -6.56 21.91
C LYS A 366 12.93 -5.14 21.63
N VAL A 367 12.41 -4.49 22.66
CA VAL A 367 12.13 -3.05 22.70
C VAL A 367 13.19 -2.35 23.56
N ASN A 368 13.48 -1.09 23.24
CA ASN A 368 14.32 -0.25 24.08
C ASN A 368 13.53 0.33 25.28
N SER A 369 14.18 1.13 26.14
CA SER A 369 13.57 1.78 27.31
C SER A 369 12.36 2.67 26.97
N ASN A 370 12.25 3.12 25.71
CA ASN A 370 11.16 3.94 25.21
C ASN A 370 10.03 3.12 24.55
N GLY A 371 10.06 1.78 24.67
CA GLY A 371 9.06 0.90 24.04
C GLY A 371 9.18 0.82 22.51
N VAL A 372 10.36 1.13 21.92
CA VAL A 372 10.57 1.13 20.46
C VAL A 372 11.25 -0.17 20.03
N PRO A 373 10.71 -0.90 19.03
CA PRO A 373 11.29 -2.15 18.53
C PRO A 373 12.42 -1.88 17.52
N VAL A 374 13.57 -1.41 18.01
CA VAL A 374 14.72 -0.91 17.22
C VAL A 374 15.18 -1.92 16.16
N ASN A 375 15.38 -3.19 16.55
CA ASN A 375 15.87 -4.20 15.62
C ASN A 375 14.85 -4.53 14.52
N ALA A 376 13.57 -4.55 14.84
CA ALA A 376 12.51 -4.76 13.86
C ALA A 376 12.44 -3.61 12.84
N ILE A 377 12.62 -2.36 13.27
CA ILE A 377 12.68 -1.18 12.37
C ILE A 377 13.85 -1.31 11.40
N ILE A 378 15.06 -1.58 11.91
CA ILE A 378 16.26 -1.70 11.08
C ILE A 378 16.13 -2.84 10.07
N VAL A 379 15.68 -4.02 10.52
CA VAL A 379 15.54 -5.19 9.64
C VAL A 379 14.44 -4.99 8.61
N SER A 380 13.32 -4.34 8.96
CA SER A 380 12.27 -3.98 7.99
C SER A 380 12.80 -3.04 6.90
N SER A 381 13.59 -2.03 7.30
CA SER A 381 14.21 -1.10 6.36
C SER A 381 15.20 -1.81 5.42
N LEU A 382 16.10 -2.63 5.99
CA LEU A 382 17.07 -3.39 5.20
C LEU A 382 16.40 -4.40 4.26
N ALA A 383 15.32 -5.05 4.69
CA ALA A 383 14.54 -5.95 3.84
C ALA A 383 13.90 -5.19 2.66
N GLY A 384 13.35 -3.99 2.90
CA GLY A 384 12.83 -3.11 1.84
C GLY A 384 13.91 -2.69 0.85
N ILE A 385 15.11 -2.37 1.33
CA ILE A 385 16.25 -2.05 0.46
C ILE A 385 16.64 -3.28 -0.37
N ALA A 386 16.76 -4.44 0.25
CA ALA A 386 17.20 -5.66 -0.40
C ALA A 386 16.28 -6.08 -1.56
N ILE A 387 14.96 -6.05 -1.37
CA ILE A 387 14.00 -6.42 -2.44
C ILE A 387 13.96 -5.40 -3.58
N THR A 388 14.50 -4.19 -3.39
CA THR A 388 14.55 -3.14 -4.40
C THR A 388 15.86 -3.16 -5.21
N VAL A 389 16.89 -3.87 -4.76
CA VAL A 389 18.18 -3.98 -5.50
C VAL A 389 18.00 -4.38 -6.97
N PRO A 390 17.10 -5.32 -7.34
CA PRO A 390 16.86 -5.66 -8.74
C PRO A 390 16.38 -4.48 -9.62
N ALA A 391 15.88 -3.39 -9.04
CA ALA A 391 15.50 -2.18 -9.77
C ALA A 391 16.71 -1.46 -10.41
N LEU A 392 17.94 -1.79 -10.00
CA LEU A 392 19.18 -1.31 -10.63
C LEU A 392 19.42 -1.94 -12.02
N TRP A 393 18.78 -3.09 -12.32
CA TRP A 393 18.91 -3.72 -13.64
C TRP A 393 17.96 -3.05 -14.62
N LYS A 394 18.56 -2.46 -15.66
CA LYS A 394 17.81 -1.73 -16.69
C LYS A 394 17.01 -2.71 -17.55
N SER A 395 15.74 -2.42 -17.77
CA SER A 395 15.02 -2.97 -18.92
C SER A 395 15.47 -2.26 -20.20
N SER A 396 15.25 -2.89 -21.35
CA SER A 396 15.51 -2.28 -22.67
C SER A 396 14.75 -0.96 -22.89
N ALA A 397 13.66 -0.73 -22.16
CA ALA A 397 12.84 0.48 -22.19
C ALA A 397 13.21 1.52 -21.12
N GLY A 398 14.28 1.30 -20.32
CA GLY A 398 14.66 2.23 -19.23
C GLY A 398 13.72 2.19 -18.01
N VAL A 399 12.71 1.33 -18.00
CA VAL A 399 11.72 1.21 -16.92
C VAL A 399 12.18 0.12 -15.95
N PRO A 400 12.16 0.36 -14.62
CA PRO A 400 12.50 -0.67 -13.64
C PRO A 400 11.39 -1.73 -13.55
N THR A 401 11.50 -2.80 -14.33
CA THR A 401 10.52 -3.92 -14.30
C THR A 401 10.33 -4.50 -12.91
N ALA A 402 11.42 -4.56 -12.14
CA ALA A 402 11.39 -5.00 -10.75
C ALA A 402 10.48 -4.14 -9.86
N PHE A 403 10.33 -2.84 -10.12
CA PHE A 403 9.45 -1.97 -9.36
C PHE A 403 7.97 -2.39 -9.49
N TYR A 404 7.50 -2.63 -10.71
CA TYR A 404 6.12 -3.07 -10.92
C TYR A 404 5.84 -4.46 -10.34
N ALA A 405 6.84 -5.34 -10.35
CA ALA A 405 6.73 -6.64 -9.69
C ALA A 405 6.57 -6.46 -8.16
N VAL A 406 7.35 -5.57 -7.53
CA VAL A 406 7.24 -5.29 -6.09
C VAL A 406 5.87 -4.68 -5.75
N VAL A 407 5.34 -3.76 -6.57
CA VAL A 407 3.99 -3.18 -6.40
C VAL A 407 2.92 -4.27 -6.44
N SER A 408 2.97 -5.16 -7.42
CA SER A 408 1.99 -6.25 -7.57
C SER A 408 2.10 -7.27 -6.42
N VAL A 409 3.31 -7.63 -6.01
CA VAL A 409 3.56 -8.53 -4.87
C VAL A 409 3.01 -7.91 -3.58
N ALA A 410 3.18 -6.60 -3.38
CA ALA A 410 2.65 -5.90 -2.20
C ALA A 410 1.12 -6.08 -2.09
N VAL A 411 0.40 -5.82 -3.18
CA VAL A 411 -1.07 -5.96 -3.22
C VAL A 411 -1.48 -7.42 -3.02
N ILE A 412 -0.95 -8.34 -3.82
CA ILE A 412 -1.35 -9.76 -3.77
C ILE A 412 -1.09 -10.35 -2.37
N ALA A 413 0.09 -10.11 -1.80
CA ALA A 413 0.45 -10.67 -0.51
C ALA A 413 -0.42 -10.11 0.63
N LEU A 414 -0.69 -8.79 0.65
CA LEU A 414 -1.54 -8.18 1.66
C LEU A 414 -2.99 -8.65 1.55
N TYR A 415 -3.58 -8.63 0.36
CA TYR A 415 -4.97 -9.04 0.19
C TYR A 415 -5.18 -10.53 0.47
N LEU A 416 -4.25 -11.40 0.08
CA LEU A 416 -4.29 -12.82 0.47
C LEU A 416 -4.17 -13.00 2.00
N ALA A 417 -3.34 -12.17 2.66
CA ALA A 417 -3.27 -12.17 4.13
C ALA A 417 -4.61 -11.73 4.76
N PHE A 418 -5.29 -10.73 4.20
CA PHE A 418 -6.61 -10.27 4.67
C PHE A 418 -7.70 -11.33 4.43
N MET A 419 -7.64 -12.03 3.28
CA MET A 419 -8.63 -13.05 2.92
C MET A 419 -8.70 -14.18 3.95
N ILE A 420 -7.57 -14.66 4.47
CA ILE A 420 -7.53 -15.82 5.36
C ILE A 420 -8.36 -15.60 6.63
N PRO A 421 -8.14 -14.57 7.47
CA PRO A 421 -8.95 -14.34 8.66
C PRO A 421 -10.40 -13.98 8.35
N ILE A 422 -10.70 -13.29 7.23
CA ILE A 422 -12.07 -13.00 6.79
C ILE A 422 -12.80 -14.30 6.43
N PHE A 423 -12.17 -15.22 5.71
CA PHE A 423 -12.72 -16.54 5.41
C PHE A 423 -12.94 -17.37 6.69
N LEU A 424 -11.99 -17.34 7.61
CA LEU A 424 -12.12 -18.02 8.91
C LEU A 424 -13.24 -17.43 9.76
N ARG A 425 -13.43 -16.09 9.72
CA ARG A 425 -14.57 -15.41 10.33
C ARG A 425 -15.90 -15.91 9.74
N LEU A 426 -15.98 -16.03 8.43
CA LEU A 426 -17.17 -16.57 7.74
C LEU A 426 -17.48 -18.01 8.24
N ARG A 427 -16.46 -18.86 8.35
CA ARG A 427 -16.59 -20.24 8.84
C ARG A 427 -16.97 -20.33 10.32
N ALA A 428 -16.49 -19.42 11.15
CA ALA A 428 -16.81 -19.39 12.57
C ALA A 428 -18.32 -19.12 12.84
N GLY A 429 -19.00 -18.47 11.92
CA GLY A 429 -20.44 -18.27 11.99
C GLY A 429 -20.88 -17.55 13.26
N SER A 430 -21.88 -18.10 13.94
CA SER A 430 -22.41 -17.61 15.23
C SER A 430 -21.46 -17.83 16.41
N ASN A 431 -20.47 -18.71 16.28
CA ASN A 431 -19.49 -19.00 17.34
C ASN A 431 -18.35 -17.97 17.41
N PHE A 432 -18.36 -16.96 16.55
CA PHE A 432 -17.38 -15.89 16.58
C PHE A 432 -17.60 -14.99 17.80
N PRO A 433 -16.58 -14.75 18.64
CA PRO A 433 -16.67 -13.85 19.79
C PRO A 433 -16.64 -12.40 19.32
N ALA A 434 -17.80 -11.86 18.97
CA ALA A 434 -17.91 -10.51 18.42
C ALA A 434 -17.49 -9.44 19.45
N GLY A 435 -16.73 -8.44 18.96
CA GLY A 435 -16.39 -7.25 19.72
C GLY A 435 -17.56 -6.24 19.77
N GLU A 436 -17.32 -5.08 20.39
CA GLU A 436 -18.30 -3.99 20.47
C GLU A 436 -18.70 -3.47 19.09
N TRP A 437 -17.73 -3.36 18.17
CA TRP A 437 -18.00 -3.09 16.76
C TRP A 437 -18.11 -4.42 16.02
N ASN A 438 -19.27 -4.69 15.42
CA ASN A 438 -19.52 -5.94 14.71
C ASN A 438 -20.49 -5.75 13.54
N LEU A 439 -20.48 -6.69 12.61
CA LEU A 439 -21.30 -6.69 11.40
C LEU A 439 -22.71 -7.26 11.61
N GLY A 440 -23.00 -7.84 12.79
CA GLY A 440 -24.26 -8.54 13.04
C GLY A 440 -24.51 -9.62 11.99
N SER A 441 -25.75 -9.73 11.52
CA SER A 441 -26.14 -10.72 10.49
C SER A 441 -25.51 -10.46 9.11
N LYS A 442 -24.99 -9.26 8.86
CA LYS A 442 -24.42 -8.85 7.57
C LYS A 442 -23.09 -9.53 7.25
N TYR A 443 -22.38 -10.09 8.26
CA TYR A 443 -21.08 -10.71 8.06
C TYR A 443 -21.09 -11.79 6.97
N LYS A 444 -22.19 -12.54 6.80
CA LYS A 444 -22.26 -13.65 5.83
C LYS A 444 -22.01 -13.15 4.41
N TRP A 445 -22.81 -12.18 3.95
CA TRP A 445 -22.65 -11.66 2.58
C TRP A 445 -21.40 -10.81 2.44
N MET A 446 -21.04 -10.00 3.46
CA MET A 446 -19.87 -9.13 3.39
C MET A 446 -18.56 -9.92 3.33
N CYS A 447 -18.37 -10.91 4.20
CA CYS A 447 -17.18 -11.77 4.15
C CYS A 447 -17.14 -12.59 2.85
N THR A 448 -18.30 -13.03 2.31
CA THR A 448 -18.35 -13.74 1.02
C THR A 448 -17.90 -12.82 -0.13
N VAL A 449 -18.45 -11.60 -0.20
CA VAL A 449 -18.04 -10.60 -1.23
C VAL A 449 -16.56 -10.28 -1.11
N ALA A 450 -16.07 -10.04 0.10
CA ALA A 450 -14.65 -9.76 0.34
C ALA A 450 -13.73 -10.90 -0.14
N VAL A 451 -14.07 -12.15 0.17
CA VAL A 451 -13.27 -13.30 -0.28
C VAL A 451 -13.29 -13.45 -1.81
N VAL A 452 -14.47 -13.32 -2.42
CA VAL A 452 -14.63 -13.44 -3.89
C VAL A 452 -13.86 -12.32 -4.60
N GLU A 453 -13.96 -11.09 -4.12
CA GLU A 453 -13.25 -9.94 -4.67
C GLU A 453 -11.73 -10.15 -4.59
N ILE A 454 -11.19 -10.52 -3.42
CA ILE A 454 -9.76 -10.73 -3.24
C ILE A 454 -9.24 -11.84 -4.15
N VAL A 455 -9.98 -12.93 -4.32
CA VAL A 455 -9.60 -14.01 -5.23
C VAL A 455 -9.61 -13.53 -6.68
N ALA A 456 -10.68 -12.85 -7.10
CA ALA A 456 -10.81 -12.35 -8.46
C ALA A 456 -9.69 -11.38 -8.83
N ILE A 457 -9.43 -10.37 -7.99
CA ILE A 457 -8.41 -9.35 -8.28
C ILE A 457 -6.99 -9.94 -8.21
N SER A 458 -6.74 -10.87 -7.29
CA SER A 458 -5.45 -11.56 -7.21
C SER A 458 -5.15 -12.36 -8.48
N ILE A 459 -6.17 -12.99 -9.08
CA ILE A 459 -6.03 -13.68 -10.37
C ILE A 459 -5.62 -12.69 -11.47
N TYR A 460 -6.28 -11.53 -11.56
CA TYR A 460 -5.90 -10.52 -12.55
C TYR A 460 -4.47 -10.02 -12.38
N PHE A 461 -4.02 -9.82 -11.14
CA PHE A 461 -2.69 -9.25 -10.89
C PHE A 461 -1.55 -10.26 -11.08
N ILE A 462 -1.82 -11.55 -11.13
CA ILE A 462 -0.83 -12.56 -11.53
C ILE A 462 -0.83 -12.82 -13.04
N MET A 463 -1.82 -12.35 -13.80
CA MET A 463 -1.90 -12.54 -15.24
C MET A 463 -0.92 -11.62 -16.01
N PRO A 464 -0.59 -11.93 -17.27
CA PRO A 464 0.29 -11.10 -18.08
C PRO A 464 -0.23 -9.67 -18.23
N ILE A 465 0.68 -8.69 -18.12
CA ILE A 465 0.36 -7.26 -18.28
C ILE A 465 0.57 -6.75 -19.70
N ALA A 466 1.25 -7.54 -20.55
CA ALA A 466 1.45 -7.28 -21.97
C ALA A 466 1.56 -8.59 -22.74
N PRO A 467 1.14 -8.66 -24.02
CA PRO A 467 1.26 -9.87 -24.85
C PRO A 467 2.70 -10.37 -24.99
N THR A 468 3.66 -9.44 -25.10
CA THR A 468 5.09 -9.75 -25.18
C THR A 468 5.69 -10.32 -23.89
N GLY A 469 4.96 -10.28 -22.78
CA GLY A 469 5.33 -10.93 -21.52
C GLY A 469 4.87 -12.39 -21.41
N VAL A 470 4.16 -12.92 -22.42
CA VAL A 470 3.70 -14.31 -22.42
C VAL A 470 4.76 -15.21 -23.06
N PRO A 471 5.30 -16.22 -22.35
CA PRO A 471 6.26 -17.16 -22.92
C PRO A 471 5.71 -17.84 -24.18
N GLY A 472 6.50 -17.84 -25.27
CA GLY A 472 6.09 -18.38 -26.56
C GLY A 472 5.31 -17.43 -27.46
N ALA A 473 4.93 -16.24 -27.00
CA ALA A 473 4.31 -15.21 -27.84
C ALA A 473 5.32 -14.61 -28.84
N LYS A 474 4.82 -14.18 -30.00
CA LYS A 474 5.66 -13.44 -30.97
C LYS A 474 6.18 -12.14 -30.34
N GLY A 475 7.49 -11.96 -30.37
CA GLY A 475 8.14 -10.79 -29.76
C GLY A 475 8.29 -10.89 -28.23
N PHE A 476 8.30 -12.11 -27.69
CA PHE A 476 8.51 -12.35 -26.25
C PHE A 476 9.71 -11.57 -25.71
N ASN A 477 9.50 -10.91 -24.59
CA ASN A 477 10.53 -10.11 -23.93
C ASN A 477 10.47 -10.33 -22.41
N TRP A 478 11.57 -10.76 -21.82
CA TRP A 478 11.67 -10.94 -20.37
C TRP A 478 11.34 -9.69 -19.56
N THR A 479 11.59 -8.50 -20.10
CA THR A 479 11.28 -7.24 -19.41
C THR A 479 9.78 -6.92 -19.35
N ALA A 480 8.96 -7.60 -20.16
CA ALA A 480 7.49 -7.46 -20.16
C ALA A 480 6.79 -8.54 -19.32
N VAL A 481 7.54 -9.52 -18.79
CA VAL A 481 6.97 -10.60 -17.96
C VAL A 481 6.46 -10.04 -16.64
N ASN A 482 5.26 -10.46 -16.25
CA ASN A 482 4.77 -10.22 -14.89
C ASN A 482 5.44 -11.20 -13.92
N TYR A 483 6.38 -10.72 -13.13
CA TYR A 483 7.12 -11.53 -12.15
C TYR A 483 6.35 -11.77 -10.83
N ALA A 484 5.22 -11.11 -10.61
CA ALA A 484 4.45 -11.26 -9.39
C ALA A 484 4.05 -12.70 -9.06
N PRO A 485 3.57 -13.53 -10.02
CA PRO A 485 3.25 -14.93 -9.73
C PRO A 485 4.47 -15.76 -9.35
N LEU A 486 5.63 -15.51 -9.98
CA LEU A 486 6.87 -16.23 -9.67
C LEU A 486 7.38 -15.88 -8.27
N ILE A 487 7.35 -14.60 -7.90
CA ILE A 487 7.82 -14.13 -6.59
C ILE A 487 6.85 -14.59 -5.50
N THR A 488 5.54 -14.35 -5.66
CA THR A 488 4.54 -14.72 -4.64
C THR A 488 4.41 -16.25 -4.54
N GLY A 489 4.31 -16.95 -5.67
CA GLY A 489 4.22 -18.40 -5.70
C GLY A 489 5.49 -19.07 -5.17
N GLY A 490 6.66 -18.56 -5.55
CA GLY A 490 7.95 -19.02 -5.04
C GLY A 490 8.07 -18.81 -3.53
N ALA A 491 7.69 -17.64 -3.02
CA ALA A 491 7.67 -17.39 -1.57
C ALA A 491 6.72 -18.34 -0.84
N LEU A 492 5.50 -18.54 -1.34
CA LEU A 492 4.55 -19.49 -0.75
C LEU A 492 5.05 -20.93 -0.78
N LEU A 493 5.70 -21.35 -1.86
CA LEU A 493 6.29 -22.67 -1.98
C LEU A 493 7.43 -22.86 -0.98
N LEU A 494 8.34 -21.88 -0.84
CA LEU A 494 9.43 -21.92 0.14
C LEU A 494 8.88 -21.95 1.57
N LEU A 495 7.87 -21.16 1.88
CA LEU A 495 7.20 -21.19 3.18
C LEU A 495 6.51 -22.53 3.44
N TRP A 496 5.90 -23.14 2.42
CA TRP A 496 5.27 -24.44 2.53
C TRP A 496 6.30 -25.56 2.80
N ILE A 497 7.42 -25.56 2.05
CA ILE A 497 8.53 -26.49 2.27
C ILE A 497 9.09 -26.31 3.68
N TRP A 498 9.39 -25.08 4.09
CA TRP A 498 9.94 -24.79 5.41
C TRP A 498 8.98 -25.19 6.54
N TRP A 499 7.68 -24.93 6.37
CA TRP A 499 6.66 -25.40 7.32
C TRP A 499 6.73 -26.91 7.53
N HIS A 500 6.79 -27.70 6.46
CA HIS A 500 6.74 -29.15 6.55
C HIS A 500 8.06 -29.76 7.03
N LEU A 501 9.19 -29.17 6.69
CA LEU A 501 10.50 -29.67 7.09
C LEU A 501 10.86 -29.29 8.54
N SER A 502 10.47 -28.11 9.02
CA SER A 502 11.00 -27.59 10.28
C SER A 502 9.94 -26.90 11.15
N VAL A 503 9.24 -25.89 10.64
CA VAL A 503 8.46 -24.93 11.44
C VAL A 503 7.39 -25.60 12.29
N LYS A 504 6.64 -26.56 11.75
CA LYS A 504 5.57 -27.29 12.46
C LYS A 504 6.02 -27.92 13.78
N ASN A 505 7.33 -28.17 13.95
CA ASN A 505 7.88 -28.82 15.12
C ASN A 505 8.16 -27.85 16.28
N TRP A 506 8.42 -26.57 15.99
CA TRP A 506 8.82 -25.60 16.99
C TRP A 506 7.90 -24.39 17.11
N PHE A 507 7.24 -23.95 16.03
CA PHE A 507 6.34 -22.82 16.08
C PHE A 507 4.98 -23.22 16.66
N LYS A 508 4.57 -22.55 17.73
CA LYS A 508 3.33 -22.85 18.48
C LYS A 508 2.21 -21.83 18.29
N GLY A 509 2.44 -20.82 17.45
CA GLY A 509 1.50 -19.70 17.29
C GLY A 509 1.66 -18.62 18.37
N PRO A 510 0.62 -17.83 18.65
CA PRO A 510 0.64 -16.80 19.68
C PRO A 510 1.06 -17.36 21.03
N ILE A 511 2.14 -16.80 21.62
CA ILE A 511 2.72 -17.26 22.90
C ILE A 511 2.26 -16.32 24.00
N ARG A 512 1.60 -16.86 25.03
CA ARG A 512 1.29 -16.08 26.23
C ARG A 512 2.56 -15.68 26.95
N ASN A 513 2.70 -14.39 27.28
CA ASN A 513 3.85 -13.83 27.99
C ASN A 513 3.47 -13.15 29.31
N ILE A 514 2.27 -13.45 29.82
CA ILE A 514 1.79 -13.13 31.17
C ILE A 514 1.99 -14.30 32.11
#